data_a4ca098c21867462ca56a0bf1f2113f3
#
_entry.id   a4ca098c21867462ca56a0bf1f2113f3
#
_cell.length_a   1.000
_cell.length_b   1.000
_cell.length_c   1.000
_cell.angle_alpha   90.00
_cell.angle_beta   90.00
_cell.angle_gamma   90.00
#
_symmetry.space_group_name_H-M   'P 1'
#
loop_
_entity.id
_entity.type
_entity.pdbx_description
1 polymer ?
#
loop_
_entity_poly.entity_id
_entity_poly.type
_entity_poly.pdbx_seq_one_letter_code
_entity_poly.pdbx_strand_id
1 'polypeptide(L)'
;DHPSQRLISALRALQHLPGITLRQHSRLYTSAPVGPQDQPDYVNAVAEIDTALAPHSLLHTLQALELAAGRLRLRHWGERTLDLDILLVGNRAIDSDDLQVPHPQMTRRAFVLLPLLEICPHALLPDGTALSSFLGQVADQPISPLAELDRNALIE
;
A
#
# COMPACT_ATOMS: atom_id res chain seq x y z
N ASP A 1 10.22 -11.94 -12.35
CA ASP A 1 9.15 -10.97 -12.17
C ASP A 1 9.62 -9.76 -11.42
N HIS A 2 9.38 -8.64 -11.99
CA HIS A 2 9.77 -7.39 -11.38
C HIS A 2 8.73 -6.96 -10.34
N PRO A 3 9.15 -6.47 -9.18
CA PRO A 3 8.19 -6.04 -8.15
C PRO A 3 7.20 -4.99 -8.64
N SER A 4 7.61 -4.08 -9.52
CA SER A 4 6.68 -3.06 -10.02
C SER A 4 5.56 -3.68 -10.86
N GLN A 5 5.83 -4.75 -11.59
CA GLN A 5 4.80 -5.42 -12.36
C GLN A 5 3.79 -6.11 -11.46
N ARG A 6 4.23 -6.62 -10.32
CA ARG A 6 3.31 -7.20 -9.35
C ARG A 6 2.37 -6.16 -8.78
N LEU A 7 2.88 -4.96 -8.50
CA LEU A 7 2.04 -3.88 -8.01
C LEU A 7 1.06 -3.40 -9.06
N ILE A 8 1.50 -3.27 -10.30
CA ILE A 8 0.61 -2.88 -11.39
C ILE A 8 -0.52 -3.89 -11.54
N SER A 9 -0.18 -5.18 -11.50
CA SER A 9 -1.19 -6.23 -11.57
C SER A 9 -2.16 -6.16 -10.42
N ALA A 10 -1.68 -5.86 -9.22
CA ALA A 10 -2.52 -5.73 -8.05
C ALA A 10 -3.48 -4.55 -8.18
N LEU A 11 -2.99 -3.41 -8.65
CA LEU A 11 -3.84 -2.24 -8.85
C LEU A 11 -4.93 -2.51 -9.89
N ARG A 12 -4.57 -3.20 -10.96
CA ARG A 12 -5.58 -3.59 -11.96
C ARG A 12 -6.60 -4.55 -11.40
N ALA A 13 -6.15 -5.50 -10.58
CA ALA A 13 -7.07 -6.43 -9.95
C ALA A 13 -8.04 -5.71 -9.02
N LEU A 14 -7.57 -4.70 -8.30
CA LEU A 14 -8.45 -3.92 -7.44
C LEU A 14 -9.56 -3.23 -8.22
N GLN A 15 -9.27 -2.77 -9.44
CA GLN A 15 -10.28 -2.12 -10.26
C GLN A 15 -11.44 -3.04 -10.62
N HIS A 16 -11.20 -4.35 -10.60
CA HIS A 16 -12.19 -5.32 -11.06
C HIS A 16 -12.82 -6.14 -9.93
N LEU A 17 -12.45 -5.85 -8.67
CA LEU A 17 -13.06 -6.58 -7.55
C LEU A 17 -14.46 -6.07 -7.27
N PRO A 18 -15.42 -6.99 -7.04
CA PRO A 18 -16.77 -6.56 -6.67
C PRO A 18 -16.75 -5.79 -5.36
N GLY A 19 -17.52 -4.71 -5.28
CA GLY A 19 -17.64 -3.93 -4.08
C GLY A 19 -16.51 -2.96 -3.82
N ILE A 20 -15.56 -2.84 -4.74
CA ILE A 20 -14.42 -1.94 -4.59
C ILE A 20 -14.32 -1.07 -5.83
N THR A 21 -14.19 0.24 -5.61
CA THR A 21 -13.91 1.20 -6.68
C THR A 21 -12.57 1.85 -6.39
N LEU A 22 -11.62 1.68 -7.29
CA LEU A 22 -10.32 2.35 -7.17
C LEU A 22 -10.46 3.81 -7.56
N ARG A 23 -10.25 4.72 -6.62
CA ARG A 23 -10.44 6.14 -6.86
C ARG A 23 -9.17 6.78 -7.39
N GLN A 24 -8.05 6.47 -6.79
CA GLN A 24 -6.76 6.97 -7.24
C GLN A 24 -5.67 6.15 -6.58
N HIS A 25 -4.47 6.28 -7.10
CA HIS A 25 -3.30 5.65 -6.48
C HIS A 25 -2.09 6.55 -6.66
N SER A 26 -1.09 6.33 -5.83
CA SER A 26 0.17 7.06 -5.93
C SER A 26 1.01 6.54 -7.08
N ARG A 27 2.08 7.26 -7.38
CA ARG A 27 3.18 6.69 -8.17
C ARG A 27 3.74 5.50 -7.39
N LEU A 28 4.48 4.67 -8.12
CA LEU A 28 5.24 3.60 -7.48
C LEU A 28 6.53 4.18 -6.91
N TYR A 29 6.92 3.73 -5.74
CA TYR A 29 8.13 4.20 -5.07
C TYR A 29 9.05 3.02 -4.82
N THR A 30 10.36 3.25 -4.94
CA THR A 30 11.36 2.26 -4.57
C THR A 30 12.06 2.68 -3.30
N SER A 31 12.39 1.70 -2.48
CA SER A 31 13.18 1.90 -1.27
C SER A 31 14.14 0.74 -1.10
N ALA A 32 15.32 1.04 -0.53
CA ALA A 32 16.32 0.01 -0.31
C ALA A 32 15.87 -0.93 0.80
N PRO A 33 16.13 -2.24 0.67
CA PRO A 33 15.81 -3.15 1.76
C PRO A 33 16.69 -2.88 2.97
N VAL A 34 16.14 -3.18 4.14
CA VAL A 34 16.91 -3.14 5.38
C VAL A 34 17.66 -4.46 5.48
N GLY A 35 18.98 -4.39 5.70
CA GLY A 35 19.79 -5.60 5.84
C GLY A 35 20.66 -5.84 4.63
N PRO A 36 20.79 -7.11 4.17
CA PRO A 36 21.73 -7.41 3.09
C PRO A 36 21.45 -6.60 1.83
N GLN A 37 22.50 -6.12 1.22
CA GLN A 37 22.39 -5.25 0.05
C GLN A 37 22.20 -6.01 -1.24
N ASP A 38 22.23 -7.31 -1.21
CA ASP A 38 22.07 -8.12 -2.42
C ASP A 38 20.59 -8.37 -2.76
N GLN A 39 19.69 -7.88 -1.93
CA GLN A 39 18.25 -8.01 -2.20
C GLN A 39 17.78 -6.89 -3.12
N PRO A 40 16.78 -7.17 -3.98
CA PRO A 40 16.22 -6.09 -4.80
C PRO A 40 15.52 -5.05 -3.94
N ASP A 41 15.41 -3.85 -4.48
CA ASP A 41 14.67 -2.79 -3.82
C ASP A 41 13.20 -3.17 -3.69
N TYR A 42 12.59 -2.68 -2.61
CA TYR A 42 11.15 -2.79 -2.44
C TYR A 42 10.44 -1.77 -3.32
N VAL A 43 9.26 -2.14 -3.78
CA VAL A 43 8.39 -1.24 -4.54
C VAL A 43 7.06 -1.16 -3.82
N ASN A 44 6.60 0.05 -3.58
CA ASN A 44 5.37 0.31 -2.83
C ASN A 44 4.55 1.40 -3.49
N ALA A 45 3.26 1.37 -3.23
CA ALA A 45 2.32 2.41 -3.64
C ALA A 45 1.17 2.44 -2.65
N VAL A 46 0.42 3.53 -2.67
CA VAL A 46 -0.79 3.64 -1.86
C VAL A 46 -1.96 3.89 -2.80
N ALA A 47 -3.06 3.22 -2.54
CA ALA A 47 -4.28 3.37 -3.30
C ALA A 47 -5.41 3.82 -2.41
N GLU A 48 -6.28 4.66 -2.96
CA GLU A 48 -7.51 5.07 -2.30
C GLU A 48 -8.66 4.38 -2.98
N ILE A 49 -9.51 3.72 -2.20
CA ILE A 49 -10.65 3.00 -2.72
C ILE A 49 -11.92 3.44 -2.01
N ASP A 50 -13.03 3.30 -2.72
CA ASP A 50 -14.38 3.36 -2.13
C ASP A 50 -14.91 1.95 -2.06
N THR A 51 -15.51 1.61 -0.93
CA THR A 51 -16.10 0.30 -0.77
C THR A 51 -17.25 0.34 0.22
N ALA A 52 -18.26 -0.46 -0.04
CA ALA A 52 -19.34 -0.70 0.91
C ALA A 52 -19.06 -1.90 1.81
N LEU A 53 -17.94 -2.60 1.58
CA LEU A 53 -17.58 -3.73 2.41
C LEU A 53 -17.23 -3.29 3.80
N ALA A 54 -17.64 -4.08 4.80
CA ALA A 54 -17.17 -3.86 6.17
C ALA A 54 -15.67 -4.07 6.22
N PRO A 55 -14.95 -3.43 7.17
CA PRO A 55 -13.50 -3.51 7.17
C PRO A 55 -12.93 -4.92 7.21
N HIS A 56 -13.51 -5.83 7.98
CA HIS A 56 -13.01 -7.21 8.03
C HIS A 56 -13.31 -7.96 6.74
N SER A 57 -14.45 -7.67 6.08
CA SER A 57 -14.72 -8.24 4.77
C SER A 57 -13.74 -7.74 3.73
N LEU A 58 -13.39 -6.47 3.79
CA LEU A 58 -12.37 -5.91 2.92
C LEU A 58 -11.04 -6.60 3.17
N LEU A 59 -10.66 -6.77 4.43
CA LEU A 59 -9.41 -7.45 4.77
C LEU A 59 -9.36 -8.84 4.13
N HIS A 60 -10.43 -9.61 4.25
CA HIS A 60 -10.47 -10.96 3.70
C HIS A 60 -10.39 -10.94 2.17
N THR A 61 -11.03 -9.96 1.53
CA THR A 61 -10.95 -9.81 0.08
C THR A 61 -9.53 -9.52 -0.36
N LEU A 62 -8.83 -8.62 0.35
CA LEU A 62 -7.45 -8.30 0.02
C LEU A 62 -6.52 -9.48 0.28
N GLN A 63 -6.76 -10.25 1.34
CA GLN A 63 -5.98 -11.44 1.62
C GLN A 63 -6.15 -12.50 0.54
N ALA A 64 -7.35 -12.63 -0.01
CA ALA A 64 -7.58 -13.54 -1.12
C ALA A 64 -6.79 -13.12 -2.35
N LEU A 65 -6.69 -11.82 -2.60
CA LEU A 65 -5.89 -11.31 -3.70
C LEU A 65 -4.41 -11.60 -3.48
N GLU A 66 -3.92 -11.43 -2.25
CA GLU A 66 -2.54 -11.79 -1.93
C GLU A 66 -2.25 -13.26 -2.17
N LEU A 67 -3.17 -14.12 -1.76
CA LEU A 67 -3.03 -15.56 -1.95
C LEU A 67 -3.00 -15.92 -3.43
N ALA A 68 -3.86 -15.30 -4.23
CA ALA A 68 -3.87 -15.56 -5.66
C ALA A 68 -2.54 -15.16 -6.29
N ALA A 69 -1.98 -14.02 -5.88
CA ALA A 69 -0.68 -13.60 -6.39
C ALA A 69 0.43 -14.55 -5.93
N GLY A 70 0.34 -15.05 -4.69
CA GLY A 70 1.32 -15.99 -4.17
C GLY A 70 1.28 -17.34 -4.85
N ARG A 71 0.09 -17.79 -5.24
CA ARG A 71 -0.04 -19.06 -5.94
C ARG A 71 0.69 -19.07 -7.26
N LEU A 72 0.74 -17.94 -7.93
CA LEU A 72 1.45 -17.83 -9.19
C LEU A 72 2.96 -17.91 -8.98
N ARG A 73 3.40 -17.89 -7.75
CA ARG A 73 4.81 -17.80 -7.40
C ARG A 73 5.26 -18.85 -6.44
N LEU A 74 4.66 -20.02 -6.52
CA LEU A 74 4.99 -21.10 -5.62
C LEU A 74 6.44 -21.52 -5.66
N ARG A 75 7.14 -21.21 -6.74
CA ARG A 75 8.53 -21.60 -6.89
C ARG A 75 9.51 -20.67 -6.24
N HIS A 76 9.05 -19.53 -5.79
CA HIS A 76 9.92 -18.54 -5.16
C HIS A 76 9.95 -18.76 -3.66
N TRP A 77 11.00 -19.37 -3.21
CA TRP A 77 11.11 -19.70 -1.80
C TRP A 77 11.46 -18.45 -1.01
N GLY A 78 10.62 -18.16 -0.05
CA GLY A 78 10.86 -17.10 0.91
C GLY A 78 10.55 -15.69 0.46
N GLU A 79 10.31 -15.48 -0.83
CA GLU A 79 10.02 -14.14 -1.32
C GLU A 79 8.54 -13.85 -1.22
N ARG A 80 8.23 -12.72 -0.61
CA ARG A 80 6.86 -12.25 -0.59
C ARG A 80 6.55 -11.62 -1.91
N THR A 81 5.39 -11.96 -2.45
CA THR A 81 5.03 -11.48 -3.76
C THR A 81 4.20 -10.20 -3.69
N LEU A 82 3.34 -10.08 -2.69
CA LEU A 82 2.41 -8.97 -2.60
C LEU A 82 1.90 -8.83 -1.18
N ASP A 83 1.98 -7.62 -0.65
CA ASP A 83 1.39 -7.25 0.64
C ASP A 83 0.36 -6.17 0.41
N LEU A 84 -0.86 -6.40 0.87
CA LEU A 84 -1.93 -5.42 0.79
C LEU A 84 -2.37 -5.10 2.22
N ASP A 85 -1.98 -3.92 2.68
CA ASP A 85 -2.28 -3.48 4.03
C ASP A 85 -3.36 -2.40 4.01
N ILE A 86 -4.27 -2.47 4.96
CA ILE A 86 -5.25 -1.42 5.16
C ILE A 86 -4.62 -0.39 6.09
N LEU A 87 -4.52 0.84 5.62
CA LEU A 87 -3.90 1.92 6.39
C LEU A 87 -4.91 2.71 7.19
N LEU A 88 -5.98 3.13 6.53
CA LEU A 88 -7.02 3.98 7.11
C LEU A 88 -8.38 3.55 6.56
N VAL A 89 -9.40 3.67 7.40
CA VAL A 89 -10.79 3.47 6.99
C VAL A 89 -11.58 4.69 7.47
N GLY A 90 -11.65 5.71 6.61
CA GLY A 90 -12.22 6.98 7.00
C GLY A 90 -11.52 7.52 8.25
N ASN A 91 -12.30 7.86 9.27
CA ASN A 91 -11.74 8.30 10.55
C ASN A 91 -11.93 7.25 11.65
N ARG A 92 -12.15 6.00 11.27
CA ARG A 92 -12.41 4.93 12.23
C ARG A 92 -11.12 4.42 12.87
N ALA A 93 -11.24 4.03 14.14
CA ALA A 93 -10.18 3.32 14.84
C ALA A 93 -10.67 1.89 15.08
N ILE A 94 -9.88 0.92 14.68
CA ILE A 94 -10.22 -0.51 14.82
C ILE A 94 -9.04 -1.20 15.50
N ASP A 95 -9.32 -1.97 16.53
CA ASP A 95 -8.29 -2.69 17.25
C ASP A 95 -8.80 -4.10 17.54
N SER A 96 -8.51 -5.01 16.64
CA SER A 96 -8.88 -6.41 16.78
C SER A 96 -7.67 -7.28 16.49
N ASP A 97 -7.81 -8.58 16.73
CA ASP A 97 -6.68 -9.50 16.58
C ASP A 97 -6.13 -9.54 15.17
N ASP A 98 -6.99 -9.38 14.18
CA ASP A 98 -6.58 -9.52 12.78
C ASP A 98 -6.56 -8.20 12.02
N LEU A 99 -6.98 -7.09 12.63
CA LEU A 99 -7.03 -5.81 11.91
C LEU A 99 -6.84 -4.65 12.87
N GLN A 100 -5.82 -3.85 12.62
CA GLN A 100 -5.58 -2.63 13.39
C GLN A 100 -5.60 -1.44 12.43
N VAL A 101 -6.46 -0.47 12.69
CA VAL A 101 -6.59 0.75 11.90
C VAL A 101 -6.61 1.93 12.85
N PRO A 102 -5.76 2.91 12.67
CA PRO A 102 -4.75 3.07 11.61
C PRO A 102 -3.68 1.99 11.70
N HIS A 103 -3.06 1.69 10.56
CA HIS A 103 -1.98 0.71 10.55
C HIS A 103 -0.90 1.16 11.54
N PRO A 104 -0.44 0.25 12.43
CA PRO A 104 0.40 0.69 13.56
C PRO A 104 1.78 1.20 13.16
N GLN A 105 2.27 0.87 11.96
CA GLN A 105 3.59 1.28 11.53
C GLN A 105 3.57 2.41 10.51
N MET A 106 2.39 2.91 10.12
CA MET A 106 2.31 3.80 8.96
C MET A 106 3.03 5.13 9.17
N THR A 107 3.09 5.63 10.40
CA THR A 107 3.73 6.92 10.65
C THR A 107 5.24 6.83 10.73
N ARG A 108 5.80 5.62 10.70
CA ARG A 108 7.23 5.38 10.84
C ARG A 108 7.89 4.97 9.53
N ARG A 109 7.13 4.92 8.44
CA ARG A 109 7.62 4.39 7.17
C ARG A 109 7.45 5.40 6.06
N ALA A 110 8.57 5.85 5.49
CA ALA A 110 8.50 6.79 4.36
C ALA A 110 7.75 6.17 3.18
N PHE A 111 7.90 4.85 2.97
CA PHE A 111 7.25 4.20 1.83
C PHE A 111 5.74 4.06 2.01
N VAL A 112 5.20 4.47 3.15
CA VAL A 112 3.76 4.62 3.35
C VAL A 112 3.38 6.09 3.32
N LEU A 113 4.08 6.93 4.09
CA LEU A 113 3.71 8.34 4.24
C LEU A 113 3.83 9.11 2.94
N LEU A 114 4.93 8.93 2.19
CA LEU A 114 5.12 9.71 0.98
C LEU A 114 4.09 9.39 -0.09
N PRO A 115 3.82 8.11 -0.40
CA PRO A 115 2.77 7.82 -1.38
C PRO A 115 1.39 8.23 -0.90
N LEU A 116 1.11 8.06 0.40
CA LEU A 116 -0.20 8.45 0.93
C LEU A 116 -0.43 9.94 0.79
N LEU A 117 0.56 10.74 1.17
CA LEU A 117 0.43 12.20 1.13
C LEU A 117 0.45 12.73 -0.30
N GLU A 118 0.99 11.97 -1.24
CA GLU A 118 0.88 12.33 -2.65
C GLU A 118 -0.57 12.40 -3.09
N ILE A 119 -1.39 11.44 -2.69
CA ILE A 119 -2.78 11.37 -3.12
C ILE A 119 -3.74 12.00 -2.12
N CYS A 120 -3.34 12.11 -0.86
CA CYS A 120 -4.19 12.69 0.19
C CYS A 120 -3.34 13.60 1.07
N PRO A 121 -2.95 14.79 0.57
CA PRO A 121 -2.00 15.63 1.31
C PRO A 121 -2.54 16.16 2.64
N HIS A 122 -3.85 16.15 2.83
CA HIS A 122 -4.45 16.64 4.06
C HIS A 122 -4.99 15.52 4.94
N ALA A 123 -4.54 14.28 4.72
CA ALA A 123 -5.03 13.14 5.46
C ALA A 123 -4.75 13.28 6.96
N LEU A 124 -5.70 12.82 7.77
CA LEU A 124 -5.61 12.89 9.22
C LEU A 124 -5.77 11.51 9.81
N LEU A 125 -5.13 11.30 10.97
CA LEU A 125 -5.44 10.15 11.80
C LEU A 125 -6.80 10.32 12.46
N PRO A 126 -7.40 9.24 12.98
CA PRO A 126 -8.70 9.38 13.64
C PRO A 126 -8.73 10.39 14.78
N ASP A 127 -7.59 10.63 15.43
CA ASP A 127 -7.52 11.61 16.53
C ASP A 127 -7.33 13.05 16.03
N GLY A 128 -7.31 13.25 14.71
CA GLY A 128 -7.16 14.59 14.14
C GLY A 128 -5.73 14.99 13.83
N THR A 129 -4.75 14.17 14.17
CA THR A 129 -3.35 14.49 13.90
C THR A 129 -3.09 14.43 12.39
N ALA A 130 -2.47 15.48 11.84
CA ALA A 130 -2.12 15.51 10.43
C ALA A 130 -0.99 14.51 10.15
N LEU A 131 -1.18 13.65 9.14
CA LEU A 131 -0.15 12.69 8.79
C LEU A 131 1.12 13.37 8.30
N SER A 132 0.99 14.55 7.69
CA SER A 132 2.16 15.31 7.26
C SER A 132 3.08 15.70 8.41
N SER A 133 2.56 15.73 9.64
CA SER A 133 3.39 16.09 10.80
C SER A 133 4.44 15.03 11.13
N PHE A 134 4.33 13.82 10.55
CA PHE A 134 5.29 12.75 10.80
C PHE A 134 6.42 12.70 9.75
N LEU A 135 6.37 13.56 8.73
CA LEU A 135 7.37 13.51 7.65
C LEU A 135 8.79 13.70 8.15
N GLY A 136 8.97 14.56 9.14
CA GLY A 136 10.31 14.79 9.70
C GLY A 136 10.94 13.56 10.32
N GLN A 137 10.11 12.66 10.84
CA GLN A 137 10.59 11.44 11.49
C GLN A 137 11.10 10.40 10.52
N VAL A 138 10.71 10.50 9.24
CA VAL A 138 11.10 9.53 8.23
C VAL A 138 11.99 10.15 7.17
N ALA A 139 12.47 11.37 7.40
CA ALA A 139 13.21 12.12 6.39
C ALA A 139 14.54 11.45 6.01
N ASP A 140 15.09 10.62 6.87
CA ASP A 140 16.35 9.93 6.61
C ASP A 140 16.19 8.58 5.92
N GLN A 141 14.95 8.18 5.60
CA GLN A 141 14.71 6.91 4.94
C GLN A 141 14.79 7.10 3.42
N PRO A 142 15.68 6.37 2.74
CA PRO A 142 15.83 6.56 1.30
C PRO A 142 14.62 6.00 0.53
N ILE A 143 14.05 6.83 -0.32
CA ILE A 143 12.90 6.45 -1.11
C ILE A 143 12.84 7.37 -2.34
N SER A 144 12.46 6.82 -3.49
CA SER A 144 12.35 7.58 -4.74
C SER A 144 11.16 7.11 -5.54
N PRO A 145 10.46 8.03 -6.23
CA PRO A 145 9.41 7.60 -7.15
C PRO A 145 10.03 6.98 -8.41
N LEU A 146 9.29 6.01 -8.98
CA LEU A 146 9.65 5.46 -10.26
C LEU A 146 9.11 6.39 -11.35
N ALA A 147 10.00 6.88 -12.19
CA ALA A 147 9.67 7.95 -13.13
C ALA A 147 8.90 7.47 -14.36
N GLU A 148 8.98 6.18 -14.68
CA GLU A 148 8.42 5.67 -15.91
C GLU A 148 6.93 5.49 -15.90
N LEU A 149 6.29 5.47 -14.73
CA LEU A 149 4.88 5.14 -14.65
C LEU A 149 4.07 6.36 -14.28
N ASP A 150 3.19 6.72 -15.20
CA ASP A 150 2.21 7.76 -14.97
C ASP A 150 1.06 7.16 -14.17
N ARG A 151 0.69 7.85 -13.10
CA ARG A 151 -0.43 7.50 -12.26
C ARG A 151 -1.70 7.24 -13.05
N ASN A 152 -1.94 8.03 -14.08
CA ASN A 152 -3.17 7.96 -14.85
C ASN A 152 -3.21 6.77 -15.81
N ALA A 153 -2.06 6.24 -16.18
CA ALA A 153 -2.02 5.15 -17.14
C ALA A 153 -2.60 3.86 -16.58
N LEU A 154 -2.61 3.69 -15.27
CA LEU A 154 -3.12 2.48 -14.65
C LEU A 154 -4.61 2.49 -14.43
N ILE A 155 -5.23 3.67 -14.43
CA ILE A 155 -6.66 3.81 -14.16
C ILE A 155 -7.47 3.60 -15.43
N GLU A 156 -6.90 3.89 -16.55
CA GLU A 156 -7.54 3.68 -17.84
C GLU A 156 -7.51 2.22 -18.22
#